data_1c75c447c4dc38d90f1f79eea04af0ce
#
_entry.id   1c75c447c4dc38d90f1f79eea04af0ce
#
_cell.length_a   1.000
_cell.length_b   1.000
_cell.length_c   1.000
_cell.angle_alpha   90.00
_cell.angle_beta   90.00
_cell.angle_gamma   90.00
#
_symmetry.space_group_name_H-M   'P 1'
#
loop_
_entity.id
_entity.type
_entity.pdbx_description
1 polymer ?
#
loop_
_entity_poly.entity_id
_entity_poly.type
_entity_poly.pdbx_seq_one_letter_code
_entity_poly.pdbx_strand_id
1 'polypeptide(L)'
;VETKFTLEYFDENCKKWIQKSYNTNVLGEHNILNLTIAISVAKQMALEDNDIEKAIKDIVLTNMRFQIIAKGKTTYINDAYNASPMSMKKSLETFSKIYNDREKIAVIGDMLELGEEEAELHASIFDVIVNTNLNKLYLYGS
;
A
#
# COMPACT_ATOMS: atom_id res chain seq x y z
N VAL A 1 7.61 4.99 -10.42
CA VAL A 1 6.24 4.50 -10.65
C VAL A 1 5.30 5.56 -10.12
N GLU A 2 4.31 5.93 -10.93
CA GLU A 2 3.30 6.92 -10.57
C GLU A 2 1.94 6.23 -10.55
N THR A 3 1.15 6.50 -9.52
CA THR A 3 -0.22 6.00 -9.38
C THR A 3 -1.19 7.16 -9.61
N LYS A 4 -2.17 6.95 -10.49
CA LYS A 4 -3.28 7.87 -10.71
C LYS A 4 -4.55 7.28 -10.14
N PHE A 5 -5.29 8.07 -9.36
CA PHE A 5 -6.60 7.67 -8.85
C PHE A 5 -7.59 8.82 -8.93
N THR A 6 -8.87 8.51 -8.93
CA THR A 6 -9.95 9.51 -8.96
C THR A 6 -10.80 9.36 -7.71
N LEU A 7 -10.98 10.47 -7.02
CA LEU A 7 -11.86 10.60 -5.87
C LEU A 7 -13.17 11.23 -6.33
N GLU A 8 -14.28 10.63 -5.93
CA GLU A 8 -15.61 11.21 -6.08
C GLU A 8 -16.17 11.57 -4.71
N TYR A 9 -16.61 12.79 -4.54
CA TYR A 9 -17.17 13.30 -3.28
C TYR A 9 -18.28 14.30 -3.53
N PHE A 10 -19.19 14.40 -2.56
CA PHE A 10 -20.24 15.41 -2.59
C PHE A 10 -19.74 16.70 -1.95
N ASP A 11 -19.78 17.79 -2.71
CA ASP A 11 -19.39 19.10 -2.21
C ASP A 11 -20.62 19.84 -1.65
N GLU A 12 -20.63 20.04 -0.34
CA GLU A 12 -21.72 20.67 0.38
C GLU A 12 -21.95 22.16 0.00
N ASN A 13 -20.91 22.84 -0.46
CA ASN A 13 -21.00 24.27 -0.81
C ASN A 13 -21.71 24.45 -2.15
N CYS A 14 -21.34 23.68 -3.15
CA CYS A 14 -21.97 23.77 -4.48
C CYS A 14 -23.11 22.76 -4.68
N LYS A 15 -23.38 21.88 -3.69
CA LYS A 15 -24.42 20.83 -3.71
C LYS A 15 -24.32 19.90 -4.93
N LYS A 16 -23.10 19.49 -5.29
CA LYS A 16 -22.83 18.63 -6.44
C LYS A 16 -21.82 17.53 -6.11
N TRP A 17 -21.91 16.43 -6.86
CA TRP A 17 -20.86 15.45 -6.91
C TRP A 17 -19.71 15.96 -7.76
N ILE A 18 -18.51 15.89 -7.22
CA ILE A 18 -17.27 16.31 -7.87
C ILE A 18 -16.37 15.11 -8.02
N GLN A 19 -15.83 14.93 -9.22
CA GLN A 19 -14.77 13.96 -9.48
C GLN A 19 -13.45 14.71 -9.65
N LYS A 20 -12.43 14.28 -8.89
CA LYS A 20 -11.10 14.85 -8.97
C LYS A 20 -10.04 13.77 -9.03
N SER A 21 -9.14 13.91 -10.00
CA SER A 21 -8.01 12.98 -10.17
C SER A 21 -6.76 13.52 -9.48
N TYR A 22 -6.03 12.62 -8.83
CA TYR A 22 -4.76 12.89 -8.17
C TYR A 22 -3.67 11.97 -8.71
N ASN A 23 -2.44 12.46 -8.73
CA ASN A 23 -1.26 11.67 -9.03
C ASN A 23 -0.39 11.59 -7.77
N THR A 24 0.16 10.41 -7.50
CA THR A 24 1.01 10.16 -6.35
C THR A 24 2.11 9.16 -6.68
N ASN A 25 3.20 9.19 -5.94
CA ASN A 25 4.27 8.20 -6.02
C ASN A 25 4.03 6.98 -5.11
N VAL A 26 2.90 6.96 -4.39
CA VAL A 26 2.54 5.89 -3.46
C VAL A 26 1.90 4.73 -4.20
N LEU A 27 2.28 3.50 -3.85
CA LEU A 27 1.76 2.27 -4.43
C LEU A 27 0.82 1.53 -3.46
N GLY A 28 -0.10 0.77 -4.04
CA GLY A 28 -1.03 -0.10 -3.33
C GLY A 28 -2.37 0.55 -3.00
N GLU A 29 -3.46 -0.20 -3.24
CA GLU A 29 -4.83 0.27 -3.03
C GLU A 29 -5.09 0.72 -1.57
N HIS A 30 -4.50 0.02 -0.60
CA HIS A 30 -4.62 0.38 0.82
C HIS A 30 -4.02 1.76 1.13
N ASN A 31 -2.92 2.13 0.46
CA ASN A 31 -2.33 3.46 0.60
C ASN A 31 -3.18 4.53 -0.09
N ILE A 32 -3.79 4.22 -1.23
CA ILE A 32 -4.74 5.13 -1.89
C ILE A 32 -5.95 5.38 -0.99
N LEU A 33 -6.45 4.36 -0.30
CA LEU A 33 -7.53 4.52 0.67
C LEU A 33 -7.12 5.46 1.82
N ASN A 34 -5.91 5.31 2.36
CA ASN A 34 -5.37 6.21 3.39
C ASN A 34 -5.25 7.66 2.86
N LEU A 35 -4.80 7.85 1.62
CA LEU A 35 -4.75 9.17 0.98
C LEU A 35 -6.15 9.77 0.82
N THR A 36 -7.15 8.97 0.47
CA THR A 36 -8.55 9.41 0.37
C THR A 36 -9.05 9.99 1.69
N ILE A 37 -8.75 9.32 2.81
CA ILE A 37 -9.09 9.82 4.15
C ILE A 37 -8.37 11.15 4.43
N ALA A 38 -7.06 11.23 4.16
CA ALA A 38 -6.28 12.44 4.37
C ALA A 38 -6.81 13.62 3.52
N ILE A 39 -7.15 13.39 2.26
CA ILE A 39 -7.76 14.39 1.38
C ILE A 39 -9.10 14.87 1.94
N SER A 40 -9.93 13.94 2.42
CA SER A 40 -11.24 14.26 2.99
C SER A 40 -11.11 15.19 4.21
N VAL A 41 -10.15 14.89 5.11
CA VAL A 41 -9.85 15.75 6.27
C VAL A 41 -9.33 17.10 5.82
N ALA A 42 -8.38 17.15 4.87
CA ALA A 42 -7.82 18.39 4.34
C ALA A 42 -8.91 19.30 3.75
N LYS A 43 -9.88 18.75 3.02
CA LYS A 43 -11.01 19.48 2.48
C LYS A 43 -11.95 20.01 3.58
N GLN A 44 -12.21 19.24 4.63
CA GLN A 44 -12.98 19.73 5.77
C GLN A 44 -12.29 20.86 6.53
N MET A 45 -10.95 20.87 6.51
CA MET A 45 -10.14 21.99 7.02
C MET A 45 -10.04 23.18 6.07
N ALA A 46 -10.77 23.16 4.97
CA ALA A 46 -10.80 24.20 3.93
C ALA A 46 -9.42 24.49 3.29
N LEU A 47 -8.57 23.47 3.18
CA LEU A 47 -7.32 23.59 2.43
C LEU A 47 -7.62 23.71 0.93
N GLU A 48 -6.83 24.54 0.26
CA GLU A 48 -6.95 24.77 -1.18
C GLU A 48 -6.58 23.51 -1.98
N ASP A 49 -7.30 23.26 -3.06
CA ASP A 49 -7.11 22.08 -3.90
C ASP A 49 -5.69 21.94 -4.45
N ASN A 50 -5.05 23.05 -4.81
CA ASN A 50 -3.68 23.05 -5.31
C ASN A 50 -2.66 22.61 -4.25
N ASP A 51 -2.89 22.96 -2.98
CA ASP A 51 -2.02 22.54 -1.88
C ASP A 51 -2.20 21.06 -1.58
N ILE A 52 -3.43 20.58 -1.63
CA ILE A 52 -3.73 19.15 -1.48
C ILE A 52 -3.06 18.33 -2.60
N GLU A 53 -3.19 18.75 -3.87
CA GLU A 53 -2.55 18.06 -4.99
C GLU A 53 -1.03 18.00 -4.86
N LYS A 54 -0.41 19.12 -4.49
CA LYS A 54 1.03 19.18 -4.27
C LYS A 54 1.46 18.26 -3.15
N ALA A 55 0.77 18.28 -2.00
CA ALA A 55 1.06 17.42 -0.87
C ALA A 55 0.93 15.92 -1.22
N ILE A 56 -0.10 15.53 -1.98
CA ILE A 56 -0.32 14.15 -2.43
C ILE A 56 0.75 13.70 -3.41
N LYS A 57 1.22 14.58 -4.28
CA LYS A 57 2.30 14.28 -5.23
C LYS A 57 3.65 14.08 -4.54
N ASP A 58 3.93 14.91 -3.54
CA ASP A 58 5.22 14.95 -2.83
C ASP A 58 5.24 14.08 -1.57
N ILE A 59 4.17 13.31 -1.31
CA ILE A 59 4.08 12.52 -0.09
C ILE A 59 5.17 11.45 -0.02
N VAL A 60 5.76 11.31 1.15
CA VAL A 60 6.72 10.26 1.47
C VAL A 60 6.14 9.40 2.57
N LEU A 61 6.01 8.11 2.30
CA LEU A 61 5.58 7.15 3.32
C LEU A 61 6.66 6.99 4.40
N THR A 62 6.22 6.65 5.60
CA THR A 62 7.11 6.24 6.69
C THR A 62 8.01 5.09 6.22
N ASN A 63 9.27 5.08 6.66
CA ASN A 63 10.18 3.97 6.38
C ASN A 63 9.55 2.62 6.74
N MET A 64 9.91 1.60 5.99
CA MET A 64 9.39 0.23 6.14
C MET A 64 7.86 0.09 5.90
N ARG A 65 7.25 1.02 5.16
CA ARG A 65 5.86 0.96 4.69
C ARG A 65 5.85 0.88 3.17
N PHE A 66 5.98 -0.32 2.61
CA PHE A 66 6.12 -0.59 1.18
C PHE A 66 7.20 0.30 0.52
N GLN A 67 8.29 0.52 1.25
CA GLN A 67 9.37 1.41 0.85
C GLN A 67 10.18 0.78 -0.28
N ILE A 68 10.30 1.48 -1.41
CA ILE A 68 11.06 1.02 -2.57
C ILE A 68 12.49 1.55 -2.50
N ILE A 69 13.45 0.65 -2.49
CA ILE A 69 14.88 0.95 -2.40
C ILE A 69 15.58 0.31 -3.59
N ALA A 70 16.08 1.12 -4.52
CA ALA A 70 16.88 0.64 -5.64
C ALA A 70 18.36 0.56 -5.26
N LYS A 71 18.98 -0.63 -5.45
CA LYS A 71 20.42 -0.83 -5.20
C LYS A 71 21.03 -1.67 -6.32
N GLY A 72 21.75 -1.03 -7.21
CA GLY A 72 22.30 -1.66 -8.41
C GLY A 72 21.19 -2.20 -9.31
N LYS A 73 21.22 -3.49 -9.60
CA LYS A 73 20.20 -4.18 -10.42
C LYS A 73 19.02 -4.69 -9.60
N THR A 74 19.07 -4.60 -8.27
CA THR A 74 18.06 -5.13 -7.36
C THR A 74 17.19 -4.01 -6.82
N THR A 75 15.89 -4.27 -6.77
CA THR A 75 14.93 -3.40 -6.09
C THR A 75 14.42 -4.13 -4.85
N TYR A 76 14.59 -3.51 -3.70
CA TYR A 76 14.06 -3.99 -2.44
C TYR A 76 12.75 -3.27 -2.14
N ILE A 77 11.76 -4.03 -1.71
CA ILE A 77 10.51 -3.49 -1.18
C ILE A 77 10.49 -3.84 0.30
N ASN A 78 10.66 -2.83 1.13
CA ASN A 78 10.70 -2.98 2.58
C ASN A 78 9.34 -2.60 3.18
N ASP A 79 8.64 -3.59 3.71
CA ASP A 79 7.34 -3.43 4.37
C ASP A 79 7.33 -4.04 5.78
N ALA A 80 8.48 -3.97 6.46
CA ALA A 80 8.75 -4.66 7.70
C ALA A 80 8.42 -3.83 8.97
N TYR A 81 7.61 -2.77 8.86
CA TYR A 81 7.25 -1.96 10.03
C TYR A 81 6.36 -2.74 11.02
N ASN A 82 5.37 -3.42 10.52
CA ASN A 82 4.45 -4.28 11.26
C ASN A 82 3.80 -5.28 10.30
N ALA A 83 3.39 -6.43 10.79
CA ALA A 83 2.72 -7.46 10.02
C ALA A 83 1.37 -7.81 10.65
N SER A 84 0.33 -7.81 9.81
CA SER A 84 -0.99 -8.34 10.13
C SER A 84 -1.51 -9.11 8.93
N PRO A 85 -2.47 -10.04 9.10
CA PRO A 85 -2.98 -10.83 7.97
C PRO A 85 -3.47 -9.96 6.81
N MET A 86 -4.19 -8.88 7.11
CA MET A 86 -4.72 -7.98 6.10
C MET A 86 -3.62 -7.18 5.40
N SER A 87 -2.69 -6.58 6.15
CA SER A 87 -1.60 -5.79 5.55
C SER A 87 -0.68 -6.65 4.70
N MET A 88 -0.32 -7.85 5.17
CA MET A 88 0.54 -8.77 4.44
C MET A 88 -0.12 -9.23 3.13
N LYS A 89 -1.42 -9.59 3.14
CA LYS A 89 -2.16 -9.92 1.92
C LYS A 89 -2.12 -8.77 0.92
N LYS A 90 -2.40 -7.55 1.35
CA LYS A 90 -2.39 -6.36 0.48
C LYS A 90 -1.00 -6.04 -0.09
N SER A 91 0.04 -6.20 0.72
CA SER A 91 1.42 -6.02 0.27
C SER A 91 1.81 -7.05 -0.80
N LEU A 92 1.50 -8.32 -0.59
CA LEU A 92 1.74 -9.39 -1.55
C LEU A 92 0.94 -9.20 -2.85
N GLU A 93 -0.34 -8.82 -2.77
CA GLU A 93 -1.16 -8.48 -3.92
C GLU A 93 -0.56 -7.31 -4.72
N THR A 94 -0.06 -6.28 -4.04
CA THR A 94 0.60 -5.15 -4.69
C THR A 94 1.91 -5.58 -5.34
N PHE A 95 2.72 -6.37 -4.62
CA PHE A 95 3.98 -6.91 -5.11
C PHE A 95 3.79 -7.80 -6.34
N SER A 96 2.71 -8.58 -6.39
CA SER A 96 2.41 -9.42 -7.55
C SER A 96 2.18 -8.63 -8.84
N LYS A 97 1.66 -7.40 -8.73
CA LYS A 97 1.26 -6.55 -9.86
C LYS A 97 2.40 -5.67 -10.40
N ILE A 98 3.49 -5.48 -9.65
CA ILE A 98 4.61 -4.61 -10.04
C ILE A 98 5.82 -5.43 -10.48
N TYR A 99 6.70 -4.85 -11.30
CA TYR A 99 7.97 -5.46 -11.78
C TYR A 99 7.79 -6.88 -12.33
N ASN A 100 6.82 -7.09 -13.22
CA ASN A 100 6.49 -8.41 -13.76
C ASN A 100 7.56 -8.99 -14.70
N ASP A 101 8.50 -8.18 -15.12
CA ASP A 101 9.67 -8.51 -15.92
C ASP A 101 10.88 -8.97 -15.09
N ARG A 102 10.75 -9.08 -13.77
CA ARG A 102 11.84 -9.39 -12.85
C ARG A 102 11.58 -10.66 -12.04
N GLU A 103 12.67 -11.29 -11.61
CA GLU A 103 12.61 -12.35 -10.59
C GLU A 103 12.12 -11.78 -9.27
N LYS A 104 11.12 -12.42 -8.67
CA LYS A 104 10.48 -12.03 -7.41
C LYS A 104 10.86 -12.95 -6.28
N ILE A 105 11.43 -12.39 -5.24
CA ILE A 105 11.85 -13.10 -4.03
C ILE A 105 11.14 -12.45 -2.85
N ALA A 106 10.44 -13.24 -2.04
CA ALA A 106 9.83 -12.76 -0.80
C ALA A 106 10.55 -13.33 0.42
N VAL A 107 10.70 -12.48 1.43
CA VAL A 107 11.13 -12.85 2.79
C VAL A 107 10.02 -12.43 3.72
N ILE A 108 9.38 -13.39 4.37
CA ILE A 108 8.19 -13.17 5.19
C ILE A 108 8.51 -13.62 6.62
N GLY A 109 8.29 -12.74 7.57
CA GLY A 109 8.42 -13.03 9.00
C GLY A 109 7.08 -13.34 9.65
N ASP A 110 7.12 -13.72 10.92
CA ASP A 110 5.94 -13.98 11.74
C ASP A 110 5.06 -12.74 11.88
N MET A 111 3.78 -12.98 12.05
CA MET A 111 2.81 -11.99 12.51
C MET A 111 2.61 -12.17 14.01
N LEU A 112 2.91 -11.18 14.81
CA LEU A 112 2.77 -11.21 16.25
C LEU A 112 1.41 -10.69 16.71
N GLU A 113 1.06 -10.95 17.98
CA GLU A 113 -0.16 -10.44 18.62
C GLU A 113 -1.48 -10.93 17.99
N LEU A 114 -1.50 -12.12 17.42
CA LEU A 114 -2.67 -12.70 16.77
C LEU A 114 -3.60 -13.46 17.73
N GLY A 115 -3.17 -13.72 18.97
CA GLY A 115 -3.98 -14.44 19.96
C GLY A 115 -4.18 -15.92 19.62
N GLU A 116 -5.33 -16.46 20.00
CA GLU A 116 -5.64 -17.90 19.88
C GLU A 116 -5.77 -18.37 18.41
N GLU A 117 -6.05 -17.47 17.49
CA GLU A 117 -6.22 -17.77 16.06
C GLU A 117 -4.90 -17.69 15.25
N GLU A 118 -3.75 -17.58 15.92
CA GLU A 118 -2.45 -17.33 15.29
C GLU A 118 -2.15 -18.31 14.13
N ALA A 119 -2.31 -19.60 14.36
CA ALA A 119 -2.02 -20.62 13.36
C ALA A 119 -2.93 -20.51 12.12
N GLU A 120 -4.22 -20.24 12.33
CA GLU A 120 -5.20 -20.09 11.26
C GLU A 120 -4.94 -18.80 10.44
N LEU A 121 -4.62 -17.70 11.13
CA LEU A 121 -4.30 -16.43 10.51
C LEU A 121 -3.01 -16.50 9.69
N HIS A 122 -1.97 -17.19 10.17
CA HIS A 122 -0.77 -17.47 9.37
C HIS A 122 -1.11 -18.32 8.14
N ALA A 123 -1.87 -19.40 8.31
CA ALA A 123 -2.30 -20.23 7.19
C ALA A 123 -3.09 -19.46 6.12
N SER A 124 -3.87 -18.46 6.54
CA SER A 124 -4.68 -17.64 5.64
C SER A 124 -3.88 -16.81 4.63
N ILE A 125 -2.57 -16.64 4.83
CA ILE A 125 -1.68 -15.93 3.88
C ILE A 125 -1.26 -16.84 2.74
N PHE A 126 -1.30 -18.15 2.93
CA PHE A 126 -0.76 -19.12 1.96
C PHE A 126 -1.43 -18.99 0.58
N ASP A 127 -2.74 -18.83 0.52
CA ASP A 127 -3.46 -18.68 -0.76
C ASP A 127 -2.99 -17.47 -1.56
N VAL A 128 -2.67 -16.36 -0.87
CA VAL A 128 -2.14 -15.16 -1.54
C VAL A 128 -0.71 -15.40 -2.01
N ILE A 129 0.12 -16.06 -1.20
CA ILE A 129 1.50 -16.42 -1.57
C ILE A 129 1.51 -17.26 -2.84
N VAL A 130 0.68 -18.29 -2.93
CA VAL A 130 0.60 -19.17 -4.11
C VAL A 130 0.19 -18.41 -5.37
N ASN A 131 -0.70 -17.43 -5.22
CA ASN A 131 -1.15 -16.59 -6.34
C ASN A 131 -0.21 -15.42 -6.67
N THR A 132 0.83 -15.20 -5.84
CA THR A 132 1.88 -14.23 -6.12
C THR A 132 2.99 -14.91 -6.89
N ASN A 133 3.24 -14.58 -8.13
CA ASN A 133 4.27 -15.19 -8.99
C ASN A 133 5.69 -15.06 -8.41
N LEU A 134 5.96 -15.74 -7.28
CA LEU A 134 7.24 -15.75 -6.60
C LEU A 134 8.17 -16.80 -7.21
N ASN A 135 9.42 -16.42 -7.46
CA ASN A 135 10.48 -17.35 -7.83
C ASN A 135 11.08 -18.02 -6.59
N LYS A 136 11.13 -17.30 -5.46
CA LYS A 136 11.62 -17.83 -4.18
C LYS A 136 10.86 -17.24 -3.01
N LEU A 137 10.67 -18.06 -1.99
CA LEU A 137 10.06 -17.67 -0.72
C LEU A 137 10.98 -18.10 0.42
N TYR A 138 11.27 -17.19 1.33
CA TYR A 138 11.94 -17.46 2.60
C TYR A 138 10.99 -17.11 3.72
N LEU A 139 10.83 -18.02 4.67
CA LEU A 139 10.04 -17.82 5.87
C LEU A 139 10.99 -17.70 7.06
N TYR A 140 10.73 -16.79 7.96
CA TYR A 140 11.46 -16.56 9.20
C TYR A 140 10.48 -16.50 10.35
N GLY A 141 10.68 -17.35 11.34
CA GLY A 141 9.83 -17.42 12.52
C GLY A 141 10.01 -18.72 13.27
N SER A 142 9.20 -18.93 14.30
CA SER A 142 9.19 -20.12 15.17
C SER A 142 8.32 -21.24 14.61
#